data_4813ae01d0fb8dfb8f469ef6f409068c
#
_entry.id   4813ae01d0fb8dfb8f469ef6f409068c
#
_cell.length_a   1.000
_cell.length_b   1.000
_cell.length_c   1.000
_cell.angle_alpha   90.00
_cell.angle_beta   90.00
_cell.angle_gamma   90.00
#
_symmetry.space_group_name_H-M   'P 1'
#
loop_
_entity.id
_entity.type
_entity.pdbx_description
1 polymer ?
#
loop_
_entity_poly.entity_id
_entity_poly.type
_entity_poly.pdbx_seq_one_letter_code
_entity_poly.pdbx_strand_id
1 'polypeptide(L)'
;MRMILTAFLINFTTQAVAGETALAGTVTHVRDGDTIEVNNVPIRLAALDCPERGTQEGDTASKIAQQFLGSQAKCELTGATTYDRLVGYCEINDTDFGRYMMQNSACKVWEKYDVWNRY
;
A
#
# COMPACT_ATOMS: atom_id res chain seq x y z
N MET A 1 -41.18 22.66 -40.27
CA MET A 1 -40.83 21.99 -39.01
C MET A 1 -39.36 21.59 -39.09
N ARG A 2 -38.50 22.35 -38.42
CA ARG A 2 -37.05 22.04 -38.41
C ARG A 2 -36.75 21.25 -37.13
N MET A 3 -36.35 19.97 -37.29
CA MET A 3 -35.77 19.22 -36.20
C MET A 3 -34.31 19.66 -35.98
N ILE A 4 -34.06 20.27 -34.84
CA ILE A 4 -32.69 20.57 -34.41
C ILE A 4 -32.17 19.33 -33.73
N LEU A 5 -31.30 18.58 -34.41
CA LEU A 5 -30.52 17.52 -33.76
C LEU A 5 -29.41 18.18 -32.96
N THR A 6 -29.60 18.24 -31.66
CA THR A 6 -28.52 18.64 -30.76
C THR A 6 -27.65 17.43 -30.58
N ALA A 7 -26.50 17.41 -31.25
CA ALA A 7 -25.49 16.38 -31.01
C ALA A 7 -24.88 16.63 -29.63
N PHE A 8 -25.19 15.78 -28.67
CA PHE A 8 -24.47 15.73 -27.41
C PHE A 8 -23.10 15.12 -27.65
N LEU A 9 -22.08 15.96 -27.68
CA LEU A 9 -20.70 15.52 -27.62
C LEU A 9 -20.45 15.10 -26.16
N ILE A 10 -20.49 13.79 -25.92
CA ILE A 10 -20.04 13.22 -24.66
C ILE A 10 -18.52 13.19 -24.71
N ASN A 11 -17.90 14.18 -24.11
CA ASN A 11 -16.46 14.16 -23.89
C ASN A 11 -16.15 13.14 -22.79
N PHE A 12 -15.70 11.95 -23.20
CA PHE A 12 -15.02 11.05 -22.29
C PHE A 12 -13.60 11.59 -22.06
N THR A 13 -13.44 12.43 -21.08
CA THR A 13 -12.12 12.67 -20.53
C THR A 13 -11.74 11.43 -19.75
N THR A 14 -10.88 10.59 -20.33
CA THR A 14 -10.10 9.63 -19.56
C THR A 14 -9.19 10.44 -18.66
N GLN A 15 -9.69 10.81 -17.51
CA GLN A 15 -8.83 11.26 -16.43
C GLN A 15 -8.04 10.03 -15.99
N ALA A 16 -6.70 10.17 -15.95
CA ALA A 16 -5.89 9.27 -15.17
C ALA A 16 -6.49 9.25 -13.77
N VAL A 17 -7.25 8.21 -13.47
CA VAL A 17 -8.01 8.12 -12.23
C VAL A 17 -6.99 7.89 -11.13
N ALA A 18 -7.14 8.60 -10.01
CA ALA A 18 -6.40 8.31 -8.78
C ALA A 18 -6.40 6.81 -8.43
N GLY A 19 -7.37 6.02 -8.97
CA GLY A 19 -7.43 4.57 -8.89
C GLY A 19 -6.29 3.81 -9.58
N GLU A 20 -5.56 4.41 -10.55
CA GLU A 20 -4.38 3.80 -11.17
C GLU A 20 -3.19 3.77 -10.20
N THR A 21 -3.21 4.58 -9.16
CA THR A 21 -2.19 4.65 -8.12
C THR A 21 -2.62 3.96 -6.83
N ALA A 22 -3.73 3.26 -6.85
CA ALA A 22 -4.25 2.53 -5.71
C ALA A 22 -4.40 1.05 -6.04
N LEU A 23 -4.14 0.22 -5.05
CA LEU A 23 -4.34 -1.23 -5.12
C LEU A 23 -5.19 -1.64 -3.92
N ALA A 24 -6.35 -2.23 -4.19
CA ALA A 24 -7.19 -2.82 -3.16
C ALA A 24 -7.27 -4.33 -3.37
N GLY A 25 -7.20 -5.08 -2.31
CA GLY A 25 -7.28 -6.53 -2.38
C GLY A 25 -7.01 -7.20 -1.05
N THR A 26 -6.79 -8.50 -1.11
CA THR A 26 -6.52 -9.32 0.06
C THR A 26 -5.02 -9.43 0.29
N VAL A 27 -4.60 -9.36 1.54
CA VAL A 27 -3.21 -9.70 1.91
C VAL A 27 -3.01 -11.18 1.69
N THR A 28 -2.28 -11.55 0.64
CA THR A 28 -2.07 -12.95 0.23
C THR A 28 -0.79 -13.54 0.78
N HIS A 29 0.16 -12.71 1.16
CA HIS A 29 1.43 -13.14 1.72
C HIS A 29 2.07 -12.02 2.53
N VAL A 30 2.84 -12.39 3.52
CA VAL A 30 3.66 -11.48 4.31
C VAL A 30 5.10 -11.94 4.17
N ARG A 31 5.95 -11.13 3.55
CA ARG A 31 7.38 -11.43 3.41
C ARG A 31 8.13 -11.13 4.70
N ASP A 32 7.85 -9.96 5.28
CA ASP A 32 8.41 -9.49 6.55
C ASP A 32 7.57 -8.32 7.08
N GLY A 33 8.06 -7.62 8.10
CA GLY A 33 7.32 -6.54 8.76
C GLY A 33 7.04 -5.33 7.87
N ASP A 34 7.78 -5.12 6.79
CA ASP A 34 7.65 -3.98 5.90
C ASP A 34 7.38 -4.34 4.42
N THR A 35 7.15 -5.61 4.12
CA THR A 35 6.79 -6.07 2.78
C THR A 35 5.69 -7.11 2.83
N ILE A 36 4.56 -6.77 2.25
CA ILE A 36 3.39 -7.64 2.13
C ILE A 36 3.06 -7.86 0.65
N GLU A 37 2.25 -8.86 0.36
CA GLU A 37 1.68 -9.04 -0.98
C GLU A 37 0.17 -8.86 -0.91
N VAL A 38 -0.35 -8.00 -1.75
CA VAL A 38 -1.79 -7.75 -1.91
C VAL A 38 -2.20 -8.27 -3.27
N ASN A 39 -3.10 -9.23 -3.31
CA ASN A 39 -3.45 -9.97 -4.53
C ASN A 39 -2.20 -10.48 -5.27
N ASN A 40 -1.24 -11.02 -4.54
CA ASN A 40 0.06 -11.50 -5.03
C ASN A 40 0.97 -10.40 -5.62
N VAL A 41 0.65 -9.13 -5.41
CA VAL A 41 1.50 -8.00 -5.82
C VAL A 41 2.35 -7.56 -4.63
N PRO A 42 3.68 -7.64 -4.71
CA PRO A 42 4.55 -7.25 -3.61
C PRO A 42 4.52 -5.74 -3.38
N ILE A 43 4.27 -5.34 -2.15
CA ILE A 43 4.24 -3.95 -1.71
C ILE A 43 5.27 -3.76 -0.60
N ARG A 44 6.24 -2.89 -0.84
CA ARG A 44 7.14 -2.36 0.18
C ARG A 44 6.44 -1.18 0.85
N LEU A 45 6.17 -1.29 2.13
CA LEU A 45 5.50 -0.18 2.84
C LEU A 45 6.40 1.05 2.82
N ALA A 46 5.85 2.17 2.38
CA ALA A 46 6.57 3.44 2.35
C ALA A 46 6.91 3.89 3.77
N ALA A 47 8.07 4.46 3.95
CA ALA A 47 8.53 5.05 5.20
C ALA A 47 8.67 4.10 6.39
N LEU A 48 8.44 2.81 6.21
CA LEU A 48 8.54 1.82 7.27
C LEU A 48 9.89 1.11 7.20
N ASP A 49 10.61 1.09 8.31
CA ASP A 49 11.88 0.39 8.46
C ASP A 49 11.75 -0.62 9.60
N CYS A 50 11.66 -1.88 9.23
CA CYS A 50 11.58 -2.98 10.18
C CYS A 50 12.91 -3.70 10.30
N PRO A 51 13.21 -4.25 11.49
CA PRO A 51 14.38 -5.11 11.66
C PRO A 51 14.31 -6.28 10.69
N GLU A 52 15.46 -6.72 10.23
CA GLU A 52 15.57 -7.82 9.27
C GLU A 52 15.17 -9.17 9.87
N ARG A 53 14.59 -10.01 9.04
CA ARG A 53 14.35 -11.42 9.38
C ARG A 53 15.66 -12.11 9.73
N GLY A 54 15.58 -13.06 10.65
CA GLY A 54 16.75 -13.73 11.19
C GLY A 54 17.27 -13.11 12.50
N THR A 55 16.78 -11.91 12.82
CA THR A 55 16.95 -11.32 14.16
C THR A 55 15.67 -11.54 14.98
N GLN A 56 15.79 -11.49 16.30
CA GLN A 56 14.63 -11.66 17.18
C GLN A 56 13.56 -10.62 16.93
N GLU A 57 13.96 -9.36 16.80
CA GLU A 57 13.03 -8.25 16.54
C GLU A 57 12.41 -8.35 15.13
N GLY A 58 13.17 -8.76 14.13
CA GLY A 58 12.68 -8.95 12.78
C GLY A 58 11.69 -10.10 12.67
N ASP A 59 11.94 -11.20 13.32
CA ASP A 59 11.04 -12.35 13.36
C ASP A 59 9.75 -12.00 14.12
N THR A 60 9.86 -11.22 15.19
CA THR A 60 8.70 -10.71 15.92
C THR A 60 7.85 -9.78 15.04
N ALA A 61 8.49 -8.86 14.33
CA ALA A 61 7.79 -7.97 13.40
C ALA A 61 7.07 -8.76 12.30
N SER A 62 7.71 -9.78 11.73
CA SER A 62 7.07 -10.64 10.73
C SER A 62 5.86 -11.39 11.29
N LYS A 63 5.92 -11.88 12.51
CA LYS A 63 4.78 -12.56 13.17
C LYS A 63 3.63 -11.60 13.42
N ILE A 64 3.91 -10.37 13.81
CA ILE A 64 2.88 -9.34 13.99
C ILE A 64 2.22 -9.01 12.66
N ALA A 65 3.00 -8.83 11.60
CA ALA A 65 2.48 -8.57 10.27
C ALA A 65 1.63 -9.74 9.74
N GLN A 66 1.98 -10.99 10.05
CA GLN A 66 1.23 -12.17 9.64
C GLN A 66 -0.19 -12.23 10.17
N GLN A 67 -0.51 -11.51 11.24
CA GLN A 67 -1.88 -11.39 11.74
C GLN A 67 -2.84 -10.78 10.70
N PHE A 68 -2.30 -10.03 9.74
CA PHE A 68 -3.09 -9.40 8.68
C PHE A 68 -3.28 -10.28 7.45
N LEU A 69 -2.70 -11.46 7.42
CA LEU A 69 -2.88 -12.40 6.31
C LEU A 69 -4.36 -12.73 6.11
N GLY A 70 -4.85 -12.61 4.88
CA GLY A 70 -6.26 -12.81 4.53
C GLY A 70 -7.14 -11.57 4.75
N SER A 71 -6.62 -10.50 5.32
CA SER A 71 -7.36 -9.25 5.54
C SER A 71 -7.44 -8.40 4.29
N GLN A 72 -8.43 -7.50 4.25
CA GLN A 72 -8.60 -6.55 3.15
C GLN A 72 -7.65 -5.37 3.31
N ALA A 73 -6.94 -5.05 2.25
CA ALA A 73 -5.97 -3.97 2.20
C ALA A 73 -6.33 -2.96 1.11
N LYS A 74 -6.04 -1.70 1.38
CA LYS A 74 -6.01 -0.61 0.41
C LYS A 74 -4.65 0.05 0.49
N CYS A 75 -3.93 0.05 -0.62
CA CYS A 75 -2.61 0.64 -0.72
C CYS A 75 -2.64 1.82 -1.70
N GLU A 76 -2.17 2.97 -1.26
CA GLU A 76 -1.90 4.08 -2.14
C GLU A 76 -0.45 4.00 -2.60
N LEU A 77 -0.25 3.85 -3.91
CA LEU A 77 1.05 3.63 -4.50
C LEU A 77 1.73 4.97 -4.80
N THR A 78 3.00 5.09 -4.44
CA THR A 78 3.77 6.32 -4.63
C THR A 78 4.30 6.50 -6.04
N GLY A 79 4.28 5.44 -6.85
CA GLY A 79 4.92 5.38 -8.16
C GLY A 79 6.37 4.90 -8.13
N ALA A 80 6.98 4.85 -6.95
CA ALA A 80 8.31 4.28 -6.79
C ALA A 80 8.26 2.74 -6.80
N THR A 81 9.36 2.14 -7.19
CA THR A 81 9.58 0.70 -7.15
C THR A 81 10.91 0.39 -6.48
N THR A 82 11.01 -0.78 -5.88
CA THR A 82 12.26 -1.26 -5.29
C THR A 82 12.33 -2.77 -5.48
N TYR A 83 13.31 -3.23 -6.27
CA TYR A 83 13.38 -4.62 -6.75
C TYR A 83 12.09 -5.02 -7.46
N ASP A 84 11.43 -6.10 -7.06
CA ASP A 84 10.15 -6.58 -7.61
C ASP A 84 8.91 -5.94 -6.97
N ARG A 85 9.09 -4.94 -6.09
CA ARG A 85 8.04 -4.40 -5.24
C ARG A 85 7.59 -3.02 -5.69
N LEU A 86 6.29 -2.77 -5.58
CA LEU A 86 5.73 -1.42 -5.60
C LEU A 86 5.91 -0.80 -4.20
N VAL A 87 5.99 0.52 -4.15
CA VAL A 87 6.09 1.25 -2.87
C VAL A 87 4.75 1.93 -2.59
N GLY A 88 4.22 1.73 -1.40
CA GLY A 88 2.94 2.31 -1.03
C GLY A 88 2.68 2.40 0.47
N TYR A 89 1.66 3.17 0.80
CA TYR A 89 1.07 3.27 2.13
C TYR A 89 -0.19 2.45 2.14
N CYS A 90 -0.33 1.54 3.11
CA CYS A 90 -1.45 0.60 3.14
C CYS A 90 -2.28 0.77 4.41
N GLU A 91 -3.60 0.76 4.23
CA GLU A 91 -4.56 0.50 5.30
C GLU A 91 -5.00 -0.95 5.20
N ILE A 92 -5.01 -1.65 6.30
CA ILE A 92 -5.49 -3.03 6.41
C ILE A 92 -6.55 -3.07 7.51
N ASN A 93 -7.76 -3.51 7.18
CA ASN A 93 -8.90 -3.45 8.10
C ASN A 93 -9.11 -2.03 8.67
N ASP A 94 -9.01 -1.00 7.83
CA ASP A 94 -9.15 0.41 8.19
C ASP A 94 -8.09 0.92 9.19
N THR A 95 -7.00 0.18 9.36
CA THR A 95 -5.88 0.54 10.21
C THR A 95 -4.67 0.85 9.34
N ASP A 96 -4.01 1.99 9.57
CA ASP A 96 -2.73 2.29 8.93
C ASP A 96 -1.70 1.24 9.35
N PHE A 97 -1.29 0.42 8.39
CA PHE A 97 -0.41 -0.72 8.68
C PHE A 97 0.98 -0.28 9.14
N GLY A 98 1.54 0.75 8.53
CA GLY A 98 2.85 1.27 8.92
C GLY A 98 2.85 1.77 10.36
N ARG A 99 1.84 2.55 10.73
CA ARG A 99 1.69 3.05 12.10
C ARG A 99 1.48 1.90 13.10
N TYR A 100 0.66 0.92 12.73
CA TYR A 100 0.45 -0.26 13.57
C TYR A 100 1.76 -1.00 13.84
N MET A 101 2.57 -1.19 12.82
CA MET A 101 3.87 -1.87 12.96
C MET A 101 4.84 -1.06 13.82
N MET A 102 4.86 0.26 13.69
CA MET A 102 5.68 1.12 14.54
C MET A 102 5.25 1.09 16.00
N GLN A 103 3.95 0.96 16.27
CA GLN A 103 3.41 0.94 17.64
C GLN A 103 3.55 -0.42 18.32
N ASN A 104 3.58 -1.52 17.56
CA ASN A 104 3.49 -2.88 18.09
C ASN A 104 4.75 -3.72 17.88
N SER A 105 5.76 -3.19 17.22
CA SER A 105 7.02 -3.88 16.92
C SER A 105 8.19 -2.91 17.01
N ALA A 106 9.39 -3.42 16.72
CA ALA A 106 10.59 -2.60 16.65
C ALA A 106 10.76 -1.88 15.29
N CYS A 107 9.73 -1.87 14.46
CA CYS A 107 9.72 -1.09 13.22
C CYS A 107 9.72 0.40 13.53
N LYS A 108 10.42 1.18 12.72
CA LYS A 108 10.60 2.63 12.89
C LYS A 108 10.18 3.36 11.62
N VAL A 109 9.88 4.64 11.75
CA VAL A 109 9.70 5.50 10.59
C VAL A 109 11.06 5.75 9.91
N TRP A 110 11.07 5.67 8.60
CA TRP A 110 12.20 6.08 7.78
C TRP A 110 11.84 7.40 7.11
N GLU A 111 12.10 8.50 7.78
CA GLU A 111 11.65 9.84 7.39
C GLU A 111 12.03 10.23 5.98
N LYS A 112 13.23 9.85 5.53
CA LYS A 112 13.72 10.11 4.17
C LYS A 112 12.77 9.57 3.09
N TYR A 113 12.10 8.46 3.37
CA TYR A 113 11.20 7.79 2.43
C TYR A 113 9.72 8.00 2.77
N ASP A 114 9.43 8.87 3.72
CA ASP A 114 8.05 9.32 3.99
C ASP A 114 7.69 10.45 3.03
N VAL A 115 7.59 10.10 1.75
CA VAL A 115 7.44 11.07 0.65
C VAL A 115 6.15 11.87 0.71
N TRP A 116 5.13 11.35 1.42
CA TRP A 116 3.87 12.06 1.62
C TRP A 116 3.73 12.61 3.04
N ASN A 117 4.79 12.55 3.82
CA ASN A 117 4.86 13.12 5.17
C ASN A 117 3.70 12.68 6.08
N ARG A 118 3.46 11.38 6.14
CA ARG A 118 2.34 10.79 6.89
C ARG A 118 2.66 10.41 8.34
N TYR A 119 3.93 10.32 8.68
CA TYR A 119 4.39 9.86 9.99
C TYR A 119 5.19 10.89 10.77
#